data_910409852add7b306d7ac988b5b61f82
#
_entry.id   910409852add7b306d7ac988b5b61f82
#
_cell.length_a   1.000
_cell.length_b   1.000
_cell.length_c   1.000
_cell.angle_alpha   90.00
_cell.angle_beta   90.00
_cell.angle_gamma   90.00
#
_symmetry.space_group_name_H-M   'P 1'
#
loop_
_entity.id
_entity.type
_entity.pdbx_description
1 polymer ?
#
loop_
_entity_poly.entity_id
_entity_poly.type
_entity_poly.pdbx_seq_one_letter_code
_entity_poly.pdbx_strand_id
1 'polypeptide(L)'
;SIWGGSSYKLGIFKYQQRKTKVWDERLTSDGIYAWHSEYNKPTSSEAFEVVKKAIITIATNAQSGNFEIINTITELGEEYKWKIAFLYSKKDCIPIFKKKDLVTLAKYFGMKKANKASISKLQSVIISEQGQKDIFEFTEELQNILKELKKESTKKDMDTPKETNYNIDKQYWWLVAS
;
A
#
# COMPACT_ATOMS: atom_id res chain seq x y z
N SER A 1 12.42 -1.13 5.45
CA SER A 1 13.11 -2.25 4.83
C SER A 1 12.66 -2.38 3.37
N ILE A 2 13.57 -2.26 2.44
CA ILE A 2 13.36 -2.53 1.00
C ILE A 2 13.11 -4.02 0.76
N TRP A 3 13.44 -4.86 1.74
CA TRP A 3 13.28 -6.30 1.74
C TRP A 3 11.83 -6.72 1.96
N GLY A 4 11.36 -7.68 1.17
CA GLY A 4 10.12 -8.39 1.42
C GLY A 4 8.94 -8.08 0.50
N GLY A 5 9.18 -7.48 -0.66
CA GLY A 5 8.18 -7.46 -1.72
C GLY A 5 8.27 -8.73 -2.56
N SER A 6 7.18 -9.47 -2.72
CA SER A 6 7.11 -10.49 -3.75
C SER A 6 7.30 -9.85 -5.12
N SER A 7 8.09 -10.49 -6.00
CA SER A 7 8.26 -10.06 -7.41
C SER A 7 6.91 -9.94 -8.15
N TYR A 8 5.91 -10.68 -7.73
CA TYR A 8 4.50 -10.54 -8.14
C TYR A 8 4.02 -9.07 -8.10
N LYS A 9 4.42 -8.32 -7.10
CA LYS A 9 3.99 -6.92 -6.94
C LYS A 9 4.65 -5.94 -7.92
N LEU A 10 5.67 -6.37 -8.66
CA LEU A 10 6.29 -5.59 -9.74
C LEU A 10 5.55 -5.76 -11.08
N GLY A 11 4.49 -6.57 -11.10
CA GLY A 11 3.61 -6.71 -12.25
C GLY A 11 4.06 -7.73 -13.31
N ILE A 12 5.36 -8.05 -13.36
CA ILE A 12 5.93 -9.13 -14.18
C ILE A 12 7.05 -9.82 -13.40
N PHE A 13 7.12 -11.15 -13.50
CA PHE A 13 8.11 -11.93 -12.76
C PHE A 13 8.37 -13.29 -13.44
N LYS A 14 9.53 -13.90 -13.15
CA LYS A 14 9.83 -15.26 -13.60
C LYS A 14 8.90 -16.24 -12.90
N TYR A 15 8.14 -16.98 -13.69
CA TYR A 15 7.19 -17.95 -13.20
C TYR A 15 7.90 -19.25 -12.79
N GLN A 16 7.63 -19.73 -11.60
CA GLN A 16 8.02 -21.07 -11.16
C GLN A 16 6.76 -21.85 -10.85
N GLN A 17 6.44 -22.81 -11.73
CA GLN A 17 5.32 -23.70 -11.52
C GLN A 17 5.60 -24.60 -10.30
N ARG A 18 4.88 -24.36 -9.21
CA ARG A 18 4.88 -25.26 -8.06
C ARG A 18 3.69 -26.20 -8.19
N LYS A 19 3.92 -27.51 -8.08
CA LYS A 19 2.91 -28.58 -8.25
C LYS A 19 1.66 -28.43 -7.37
N THR A 20 1.72 -27.63 -6.31
CA THR A 20 0.67 -27.48 -5.31
C THR A 20 -0.06 -26.13 -5.35
N LYS A 21 0.32 -25.21 -6.26
CA LYS A 21 -0.27 -23.87 -6.29
C LYS A 21 -1.30 -23.79 -7.41
N VAL A 22 -2.55 -23.46 -7.04
CA VAL A 22 -3.61 -23.12 -7.99
C VAL A 22 -3.19 -21.90 -8.78
N TRP A 23 -3.46 -21.90 -10.08
CA TRP A 23 -3.23 -20.76 -10.97
C TRP A 23 -4.07 -19.55 -10.50
N ASP A 24 -3.47 -18.37 -10.51
CA ASP A 24 -4.15 -17.12 -10.23
C ASP A 24 -4.69 -16.55 -11.54
N GLU A 25 -6.00 -16.50 -11.71
CA GLU A 25 -6.69 -16.04 -12.91
C GLU A 25 -6.38 -14.57 -13.28
N ARG A 26 -5.84 -13.80 -12.32
CA ARG A 26 -5.37 -12.44 -12.56
C ARG A 26 -4.03 -12.37 -13.29
N LEU A 27 -3.45 -13.53 -13.61
CA LEU A 27 -2.16 -13.62 -14.27
C LEU A 27 -2.30 -14.23 -15.65
N THR A 28 -1.47 -13.73 -16.58
CA THR A 28 -1.15 -14.34 -17.87
C THR A 28 0.28 -14.86 -17.82
N SER A 29 0.60 -15.92 -18.56
CA SER A 29 1.95 -16.50 -18.59
C SER A 29 2.27 -17.06 -19.98
N ASP A 30 3.55 -16.99 -20.35
CA ASP A 30 4.15 -17.68 -21.49
C ASP A 30 4.88 -18.97 -21.10
N GLY A 31 4.72 -19.42 -19.83
CA GLY A 31 5.40 -20.61 -19.28
C GLY A 31 6.75 -20.30 -18.62
N ILE A 32 7.38 -19.17 -18.91
CA ILE A 32 8.66 -18.72 -18.34
C ILE A 32 8.42 -17.53 -17.40
N TYR A 33 7.62 -16.57 -17.86
CA TYR A 33 7.25 -15.40 -17.10
C TYR A 33 5.75 -15.36 -16.86
N ALA A 34 5.33 -14.64 -15.83
CA ALA A 34 3.93 -14.32 -15.58
C ALA A 34 3.79 -12.81 -15.30
N TRP A 35 2.66 -12.24 -15.71
CA TRP A 35 2.33 -10.83 -15.54
C TRP A 35 0.85 -10.65 -15.25
N HIS A 36 0.46 -9.47 -14.83
CA HIS A 36 -0.94 -9.15 -14.56
C HIS A 36 -1.77 -9.13 -15.84
N SER A 37 -2.87 -9.89 -15.86
CA SER A 37 -3.78 -9.99 -17.03
C SER A 37 -4.37 -8.64 -17.42
N GLU A 38 -4.49 -7.70 -16.48
CA GLU A 38 -4.96 -6.33 -16.71
C GLU A 38 -4.10 -5.52 -17.70
N TYR A 39 -2.84 -5.92 -17.90
CA TYR A 39 -2.00 -5.29 -18.92
C TYR A 39 -2.48 -5.58 -20.34
N ASN A 40 -3.31 -6.59 -20.53
CA ASN A 40 -3.85 -7.02 -21.81
C ASN A 40 -2.74 -7.16 -22.88
N LYS A 41 -1.66 -7.86 -22.53
CA LYS A 41 -0.51 -8.10 -23.39
C LYS A 41 -0.33 -9.59 -23.63
N PRO A 42 -0.15 -10.02 -24.90
CA PRO A 42 -0.02 -11.43 -25.25
C PRO A 42 1.36 -12.02 -24.92
N THR A 43 2.39 -11.18 -24.75
CA THR A 43 3.77 -11.64 -24.51
C THR A 43 4.39 -10.99 -23.28
N SER A 44 5.34 -11.70 -22.65
CA SER A 44 6.11 -11.16 -21.53
C SER A 44 6.93 -9.92 -21.92
N SER A 45 7.43 -9.86 -23.15
CA SER A 45 8.17 -8.70 -23.64
C SER A 45 7.29 -7.44 -23.67
N GLU A 46 6.07 -7.54 -24.19
CA GLU A 46 5.14 -6.41 -24.23
C GLU A 46 4.66 -6.02 -22.84
N ALA A 47 4.42 -6.99 -21.94
CA ALA A 47 4.10 -6.73 -20.54
C ALA A 47 5.26 -6.02 -19.82
N PHE A 48 6.50 -6.43 -20.12
CA PHE A 48 7.68 -5.77 -19.57
C PHE A 48 7.78 -4.31 -20.00
N GLU A 49 7.48 -3.98 -21.26
CA GLU A 49 7.49 -2.58 -21.74
C GLU A 49 6.42 -1.72 -21.01
N VAL A 50 5.26 -2.30 -20.67
CA VAL A 50 4.26 -1.61 -19.82
C VAL A 50 4.84 -1.24 -18.46
N VAL A 51 5.42 -2.21 -17.78
CA VAL A 51 6.02 -2.00 -16.45
C VAL A 51 7.19 -1.02 -16.51
N LYS A 52 8.07 -1.19 -17.48
CA LYS A 52 9.22 -0.31 -17.71
C LYS A 52 8.78 1.13 -17.95
N LYS A 53 7.78 1.35 -18.80
CA LYS A 53 7.22 2.69 -19.04
C LYS A 53 6.64 3.30 -17.78
N ALA A 54 5.90 2.54 -16.98
CA ALA A 54 5.38 3.00 -15.70
C ALA A 54 6.50 3.42 -14.75
N ILE A 55 7.55 2.60 -14.59
CA ILE A 55 8.71 2.92 -13.74
C ILE A 55 9.40 4.20 -14.20
N ILE A 56 9.68 4.35 -15.50
CA ILE A 56 10.31 5.55 -16.07
C ILE A 56 9.43 6.77 -15.80
N THR A 57 8.12 6.67 -16.04
CA THR A 57 7.17 7.76 -15.81
C THR A 57 7.18 8.19 -14.33
N ILE A 58 7.17 7.24 -13.39
CA ILE A 58 7.25 7.54 -11.97
C ILE A 58 8.57 8.24 -11.63
N ALA A 59 9.70 7.69 -12.07
CA ALA A 59 11.03 8.22 -11.77
C ALA A 59 11.19 9.65 -12.30
N THR A 60 10.83 9.91 -13.55
CA THR A 60 10.93 11.22 -14.18
C THR A 60 10.05 12.26 -13.48
N ASN A 61 8.80 11.89 -13.18
CA ASN A 61 7.87 12.81 -12.49
C ASN A 61 8.28 13.05 -11.04
N ALA A 62 8.78 12.04 -10.32
CA ALA A 62 9.32 12.21 -8.98
C ALA A 62 10.54 13.16 -8.97
N GLN A 63 11.45 13.00 -9.93
CA GLN A 63 12.63 13.86 -10.08
C GLN A 63 12.26 15.34 -10.34
N SER A 64 11.13 15.56 -11.01
CA SER A 64 10.61 16.90 -11.34
C SER A 64 9.61 17.43 -10.31
N GLY A 65 9.32 16.70 -9.22
CA GLY A 65 8.34 17.09 -8.20
C GLY A 65 6.87 16.97 -8.63
N ASN A 66 6.58 16.33 -9.77
CA ASN A 66 5.22 16.20 -10.33
C ASN A 66 4.49 14.99 -9.72
N PHE A 67 4.35 14.95 -8.41
CA PHE A 67 3.79 13.80 -7.68
C PHE A 67 2.33 13.50 -8.01
N GLU A 68 1.54 14.47 -8.48
CA GLU A 68 0.14 14.24 -8.86
C GLU A 68 -0.01 13.23 -9.99
N ILE A 69 0.92 13.23 -10.96
CA ILE A 69 0.91 12.28 -12.09
C ILE A 69 1.12 10.85 -11.58
N ILE A 70 1.88 10.66 -10.50
CA ILE A 70 2.15 9.33 -9.94
C ILE A 70 0.86 8.67 -9.42
N ASN A 71 -0.10 9.46 -8.93
CA ASN A 71 -1.39 8.93 -8.49
C ASN A 71 -2.19 8.27 -9.64
N THR A 72 -2.01 8.73 -10.89
CA THR A 72 -2.78 8.25 -12.04
C THR A 72 -2.24 6.95 -12.63
N ILE A 73 -1.03 6.54 -12.25
CA ILE A 73 -0.40 5.31 -12.74
C ILE A 73 -1.07 4.11 -12.06
N THR A 74 -1.61 3.18 -12.83
CA THR A 74 -2.34 1.99 -12.35
C THR A 74 -1.57 0.69 -12.51
N GLU A 75 -0.54 0.68 -13.35
CA GLU A 75 0.23 -0.50 -13.73
C GLU A 75 1.09 -1.07 -12.60
N LEU A 76 1.33 -0.28 -11.55
CA LEU A 76 2.06 -0.71 -10.36
C LEU A 76 1.25 -0.44 -9.09
N GLY A 77 1.36 -1.35 -8.14
CA GLY A 77 0.72 -1.20 -6.84
C GLY A 77 1.17 0.07 -6.10
N GLU A 78 0.25 0.69 -5.35
CA GLU A 78 0.45 1.99 -4.67
C GLU A 78 1.77 2.08 -3.89
N GLU A 79 2.07 1.09 -3.06
CA GLU A 79 3.30 1.11 -2.25
C GLU A 79 4.57 1.10 -3.11
N TYR A 80 4.53 0.41 -4.27
CA TYR A 80 5.69 0.33 -5.18
C TYR A 80 5.91 1.63 -5.94
N LYS A 81 4.84 2.26 -6.43
CA LYS A 81 4.92 3.58 -7.06
C LYS A 81 5.65 4.57 -6.17
N TRP A 82 5.23 4.64 -4.92
CA TRP A 82 5.78 5.61 -3.97
C TRP A 82 7.16 5.24 -3.44
N LYS A 83 7.54 3.95 -3.41
CA LYS A 83 8.93 3.54 -3.18
C LYS A 83 9.85 4.02 -4.30
N ILE A 84 9.42 3.87 -5.56
CA ILE A 84 10.18 4.36 -6.71
C ILE A 84 10.24 5.89 -6.67
N ALA A 85 9.11 6.55 -6.43
CA ALA A 85 9.05 8.00 -6.30
C ALA A 85 10.03 8.54 -5.25
N PHE A 86 10.08 7.92 -4.06
CA PHE A 86 11.03 8.29 -3.02
C PHE A 86 12.49 8.16 -3.48
N LEU A 87 12.85 7.08 -4.17
CA LEU A 87 14.22 6.85 -4.64
C LEU A 87 14.69 7.89 -5.66
N TYR A 88 13.77 8.41 -6.47
CA TYR A 88 14.10 9.37 -7.54
C TYR A 88 13.76 10.81 -7.20
N SER A 89 12.93 11.06 -6.18
CA SER A 89 12.72 12.41 -5.66
C SER A 89 13.97 12.90 -4.90
N LYS A 90 14.19 14.18 -4.88
CA LYS A 90 15.27 14.81 -4.11
C LYS A 90 14.96 14.87 -2.61
N LYS A 91 14.41 13.79 -2.05
CA LYS A 91 13.86 13.71 -0.69
C LYS A 91 12.59 14.57 -0.48
N ASP A 92 11.83 14.84 -1.56
CA ASP A 92 10.61 15.65 -1.52
C ASP A 92 9.37 14.84 -1.14
N CYS A 93 9.53 13.59 -0.71
CA CYS A 93 8.49 12.77 -0.11
C CYS A 93 9.07 11.87 0.99
N ILE A 94 8.22 11.41 1.91
CA ILE A 94 8.65 10.56 3.03
C ILE A 94 8.63 9.07 2.64
N PRO A 95 9.53 8.22 3.19
CA PRO A 95 9.57 6.78 2.93
C PRO A 95 8.51 5.99 3.73
N ILE A 96 7.30 6.52 3.83
CA ILE A 96 6.12 5.85 4.37
C ILE A 96 5.14 5.67 3.22
N PHE A 97 4.83 4.41 2.87
CA PHE A 97 4.14 4.10 1.61
C PHE A 97 2.73 3.53 1.79
N LYS A 98 2.36 3.12 3.01
CA LYS A 98 1.01 2.63 3.29
C LYS A 98 0.04 3.79 3.41
N LYS A 99 -0.97 3.84 2.53
CA LYS A 99 -1.99 4.91 2.55
C LYS A 99 -2.65 5.09 3.91
N LYS A 100 -2.91 3.99 4.64
CA LYS A 100 -3.49 4.04 5.99
C LYS A 100 -2.61 4.83 6.96
N ASP A 101 -1.29 4.59 6.94
CA ASP A 101 -0.35 5.27 7.82
C ASP A 101 -0.23 6.76 7.44
N LEU A 102 -0.17 7.08 6.14
CA LEU A 102 -0.19 8.47 5.65
C LEU A 102 -1.46 9.23 6.06
N VAL A 103 -2.62 8.59 5.94
CA VAL A 103 -3.89 9.17 6.39
C VAL A 103 -3.86 9.45 7.89
N THR A 104 -3.32 8.54 8.69
CA THR A 104 -3.20 8.71 10.15
C THR A 104 -2.31 9.89 10.49
N LEU A 105 -1.14 10.01 9.85
CA LEU A 105 -0.23 11.14 10.05
C LEU A 105 -0.82 12.46 9.57
N ALA A 106 -1.43 12.48 8.39
CA ALA A 106 -2.05 13.71 7.87
C ALA A 106 -3.18 14.22 8.78
N LYS A 107 -3.95 13.31 9.41
CA LYS A 107 -4.93 13.68 10.44
C LYS A 107 -4.27 14.23 11.70
N TYR A 108 -3.19 13.63 12.15
CA TYR A 108 -2.41 14.11 13.28
C TYR A 108 -1.93 15.54 13.06
N PHE A 109 -1.50 15.87 11.84
CA PHE A 109 -1.14 17.23 11.42
C PHE A 109 -2.36 18.11 10.99
N GLY A 110 -3.56 17.74 11.41
CA GLY A 110 -4.75 18.59 11.27
C GLY A 110 -5.52 18.51 9.95
N MET A 111 -5.17 17.57 9.05
CA MET A 111 -5.88 17.42 7.77
C MET A 111 -7.27 16.80 7.95
N LYS A 112 -8.35 17.60 7.92
CA LYS A 112 -9.74 17.15 8.18
C LYS A 112 -10.28 16.09 7.20
N LYS A 113 -9.88 16.11 5.91
CA LYS A 113 -10.40 15.21 4.86
C LYS A 113 -9.33 14.21 4.35
N ALA A 114 -8.37 13.82 5.19
CA ALA A 114 -7.26 12.95 4.81
C ALA A 114 -7.69 11.63 4.16
N ASN A 115 -8.80 11.02 4.59
CA ASN A 115 -9.31 9.76 4.01
C ASN A 115 -9.63 9.84 2.51
N LYS A 116 -9.99 11.03 2.01
CA LYS A 116 -10.36 11.28 0.61
C LYS A 116 -9.20 11.83 -0.23
N ALA A 117 -8.07 12.09 0.39
CA ALA A 117 -6.93 12.69 -0.29
C ALA A 117 -6.15 11.65 -1.11
N SER A 118 -5.51 12.12 -2.20
CA SER A 118 -4.51 11.38 -2.94
C SER A 118 -3.24 11.18 -2.08
N ILE A 119 -2.42 10.19 -2.44
CA ILE A 119 -1.16 9.98 -1.70
C ILE A 119 -0.22 11.16 -1.88
N SER A 120 -0.12 11.77 -3.06
CA SER A 120 0.65 12.97 -3.29
C SER A 120 0.26 14.11 -2.33
N LYS A 121 -1.05 14.31 -2.14
CA LYS A 121 -1.55 15.33 -1.20
C LYS A 121 -1.23 15.01 0.25
N LEU A 122 -1.36 13.73 0.65
CA LEU A 122 -0.96 13.28 1.99
C LEU A 122 0.53 13.48 2.22
N GLN A 123 1.38 13.08 1.26
CA GLN A 123 2.82 13.30 1.29
C GLN A 123 3.16 14.79 1.43
N SER A 124 2.55 15.65 0.61
CA SER A 124 2.76 17.10 0.64
C SER A 124 2.44 17.72 2.01
N VAL A 125 1.34 17.33 2.65
CA VAL A 125 0.96 17.83 3.98
C VAL A 125 1.97 17.36 5.04
N ILE A 126 2.39 16.10 5.00
CA ILE A 126 3.30 15.57 6.00
C ILE A 126 4.70 16.15 5.83
N ILE A 127 5.22 16.25 4.60
CA ILE A 127 6.56 16.79 4.35
C ILE A 127 6.68 18.28 4.74
N SER A 128 5.58 19.04 4.68
CA SER A 128 5.58 20.45 5.12
C SER A 128 5.87 20.61 6.61
N GLU A 129 5.73 19.57 7.41
CA GLU A 129 6.02 19.55 8.86
C GLU A 129 7.48 19.15 9.17
N GLN A 130 8.28 18.84 8.15
CA GLN A 130 9.68 18.39 8.33
C GLN A 130 10.56 19.44 8.99
N GLY A 131 10.33 20.72 8.69
CA GLY A 131 11.18 21.83 9.14
C GLY A 131 12.63 21.69 8.63
N GLN A 132 13.60 21.80 9.54
CA GLN A 132 15.03 21.70 9.22
C GLN A 132 15.61 20.28 9.40
N LYS A 133 14.78 19.29 9.73
CA LYS A 133 15.24 17.91 9.98
C LYS A 133 15.64 17.20 8.69
N ASP A 134 16.61 16.28 8.77
CA ASP A 134 16.84 15.34 7.67
C ASP A 134 15.63 14.44 7.48
N ILE A 135 15.39 13.99 6.24
CA ILE A 135 14.22 13.17 5.90
C ILE A 135 14.17 11.86 6.67
N PHE A 136 15.31 11.27 7.02
CA PHE A 136 15.35 10.01 7.76
C PHE A 136 15.09 10.23 9.25
N GLU A 137 15.64 11.29 9.84
CA GLU A 137 15.33 11.72 11.20
C GLU A 137 13.84 12.03 11.35
N PHE A 138 13.29 12.81 10.44
CA PHE A 138 11.86 13.11 10.42
C PHE A 138 11.01 11.84 10.27
N THR A 139 11.43 10.90 9.42
CA THR A 139 10.72 9.63 9.23
C THR A 139 10.71 8.79 10.51
N GLU A 140 11.78 8.77 11.28
CA GLU A 140 11.84 8.08 12.58
C GLU A 140 10.84 8.67 13.57
N GLU A 141 10.76 9.99 13.66
CA GLU A 141 9.76 10.71 14.46
C GLU A 141 8.33 10.32 14.03
N LEU A 142 8.04 10.34 12.72
CA LEU A 142 6.74 9.94 12.21
C LEU A 142 6.37 8.48 12.54
N GLN A 143 7.36 7.58 12.52
CA GLN A 143 7.14 6.18 12.92
C GLN A 143 6.84 6.05 14.41
N ASN A 144 7.45 6.87 15.25
CA ASN A 144 7.16 6.90 16.70
C ASN A 144 5.74 7.42 16.95
N ILE A 145 5.33 8.51 16.28
CA ILE A 145 3.95 9.01 16.32
C ILE A 145 2.96 7.91 15.93
N LEU A 146 3.21 7.21 14.81
CA LEU A 146 2.36 6.11 14.36
C LEU A 146 2.24 4.98 15.37
N LYS A 147 3.33 4.63 16.08
CA LYS A 147 3.32 3.60 17.13
C LYS A 147 2.46 4.02 18.32
N GLU A 148 2.55 5.26 18.74
CA GLU A 148 1.75 5.81 19.82
C GLU A 148 0.27 5.84 19.50
N LEU A 149 -0.10 6.39 18.34
CA LEU A 149 -1.49 6.44 17.87
C LEU A 149 -2.12 5.05 17.72
N LYS A 150 -1.33 4.05 17.28
CA LYS A 150 -1.80 2.65 17.20
C LYS A 150 -2.05 2.05 18.58
N LYS A 151 -1.22 2.34 19.58
CA LYS A 151 -1.42 1.89 20.96
C LYS A 151 -2.69 2.49 21.58
N GLU A 152 -2.94 3.78 21.35
CA GLU A 152 -4.15 4.45 21.83
C GLU A 152 -5.43 3.88 21.22
N SER A 153 -5.42 3.59 19.92
CA SER A 153 -6.57 2.98 19.25
C SER A 153 -6.89 1.59 19.81
N THR A 154 -5.85 0.77 20.06
CA THR A 154 -6.02 -0.57 20.64
C THR A 154 -6.57 -0.52 22.08
N LYS A 155 -6.18 0.47 22.88
CA LYS A 155 -6.73 0.66 24.24
C LYS A 155 -8.22 1.03 24.20
N LYS A 156 -8.62 1.93 23.29
CA LYS A 156 -10.03 2.33 23.13
C LYS A 156 -10.92 1.17 22.73
N ASP A 157 -10.44 0.26 21.88
CA ASP A 157 -11.18 -0.93 21.44
C ASP A 157 -11.32 -1.98 22.57
N MET A 158 -10.42 -1.96 23.57
CA MET A 158 -10.52 -2.85 24.76
C MET A 158 -11.42 -2.30 25.85
N ASP A 159 -11.61 -0.98 25.95
CA ASP A 159 -12.46 -0.31 26.94
C ASP A 159 -13.93 -0.17 26.49
N THR A 160 -14.26 -0.51 25.26
CA THR A 160 -15.64 -0.57 24.82
C THR A 160 -16.24 -1.91 25.28
N PRO A 161 -17.26 -1.96 26.17
CA PRO A 161 -17.92 -3.21 26.52
C PRO A 161 -18.48 -3.81 25.24
N LYS A 162 -18.05 -5.02 24.88
CA LYS A 162 -18.72 -5.78 23.85
C LYS A 162 -20.11 -6.05 24.38
N GLU A 163 -21.12 -5.39 23.84
CA GLU A 163 -22.51 -5.82 24.00
C GLU A 163 -22.57 -7.27 23.51
N THR A 164 -22.52 -8.18 24.45
CA THR A 164 -22.86 -9.58 24.23
C THR A 164 -24.35 -9.63 23.99
N ASN A 165 -24.75 -9.48 22.73
CA ASN A 165 -26.05 -9.89 22.29
C ASN A 165 -26.13 -11.41 22.49
N TYR A 166 -26.53 -11.81 23.69
CA TYR A 166 -27.02 -13.17 23.97
C TYR A 166 -28.31 -13.32 23.20
N ASN A 167 -28.21 -13.87 21.99
CA ASN A 167 -29.40 -14.36 21.27
C ASN A 167 -29.89 -15.60 21.98
N ILE A 168 -30.89 -15.41 22.86
CA ILE A 168 -31.52 -16.45 23.71
C ILE A 168 -32.35 -17.44 22.89
N ASP A 169 -32.44 -17.34 21.56
CA ASP A 169 -33.30 -18.14 20.70
C ASP A 169 -32.59 -19.33 20.00
N LYS A 170 -31.50 -19.85 20.55
CA LYS A 170 -31.08 -21.23 20.23
C LYS A 170 -31.59 -22.20 21.28
N GLN A 171 -32.89 -22.43 21.29
CA GLN A 171 -33.50 -23.56 21.98
C GLN A 171 -32.98 -24.88 21.43
N TYR A 172 -32.48 -25.71 22.33
CA TYR A 172 -31.94 -27.04 22.13
C TYR A 172 -33.03 -28.01 21.64
N TRP A 173 -33.05 -28.35 20.36
CA TRP A 173 -33.99 -29.33 19.76
C TRP A 173 -33.50 -30.78 19.83
N TRP A 174 -32.59 -31.12 20.70
CA TRP A 174 -31.99 -32.46 20.73
C TRP A 174 -32.36 -33.30 21.96
N LEU A 175 -33.28 -32.90 22.79
CA LEU A 175 -33.57 -33.58 24.04
C LEU A 175 -34.96 -34.23 24.08
N VAL A 176 -35.60 -34.54 22.94
CA VAL A 176 -36.84 -35.35 22.91
C VAL A 176 -36.77 -36.37 21.78
N ALA A 177 -35.95 -37.41 21.97
CA ALA A 177 -36.02 -38.66 21.24
C ALA A 177 -35.38 -39.76 22.10
N SER A 178 -36.16 -40.27 23.05
CA SER A 178 -36.01 -41.58 23.67
C SER A 178 -37.37 -42.20 23.70
#